data_570034d92c367f61cdc9775f83d0da67
#
_entry.id   570034d92c367f61cdc9775f83d0da67
#
_cell.length_a   1.000
_cell.length_b   1.000
_cell.length_c   1.000
_cell.angle_alpha   90.00
_cell.angle_beta   90.00
_cell.angle_gamma   90.00
#
_symmetry.space_group_name_H-M   'P 1'
#
loop_
_entity.id
_entity.type
_entity.pdbx_description
1 polymer ?
#
loop_
_entity_poly.entity_id
_entity_poly.type
_entity_poly.pdbx_seq_one_letter_code
_entity_poly.pdbx_strand_id
1 'polypeptide(L)'
;KESDIDVPVIAHETGQRCMYPNFEEIKKYTGVVEARNFEVFRERLAKNGMLHQANDFFRATGAHTVLQYKEVNESLLRTRNSGGFQLLGLADFPGQGSAFVGILDAFWESKGLVTPEKFRESCAPTVLLARLPKRTFRNGEKLKAKMEIYHFGKDALNSRKLNWTLTGEDGTVYHKGSLKTKSIQPAT
;
A
#
# COMPACT_ATOMS: atom_id res chain seq x y z
N LYS A 1 10.93 2.60 -15.26
CA LYS A 1 12.17 2.68 -16.06
C LYS A 1 13.17 1.74 -15.40
N GLU A 2 13.75 0.82 -16.15
CA GLU A 2 14.92 0.08 -15.69
C GLU A 2 16.05 1.08 -15.45
N SER A 3 16.73 0.95 -14.33
CA SER A 3 17.92 1.76 -14.05
C SER A 3 19.11 1.18 -14.83
N ASP A 4 19.75 2.00 -15.65
CA ASP A 4 21.01 1.64 -16.33
C ASP A 4 22.22 1.65 -15.38
N ILE A 5 21.96 1.93 -14.09
CA ILE A 5 22.98 2.01 -13.04
C ILE A 5 23.19 0.61 -12.48
N ASP A 6 24.42 0.11 -12.49
CA ASP A 6 24.79 -1.22 -11.99
C ASP A 6 25.15 -1.23 -10.48
N VAL A 7 24.32 -0.55 -9.70
CA VAL A 7 24.36 -0.55 -8.22
C VAL A 7 22.93 -0.62 -7.67
N PRO A 8 22.73 -1.13 -6.46
CA PRO A 8 21.42 -1.14 -5.83
C PRO A 8 20.87 0.28 -5.67
N VAL A 9 19.62 0.47 -6.10
CA VAL A 9 18.91 1.74 -5.99
C VAL A 9 17.83 1.62 -4.92
N ILE A 10 17.83 2.54 -3.96
CA ILE A 10 16.80 2.63 -2.92
C ILE A 10 15.89 3.82 -3.27
N ALA A 11 14.60 3.54 -3.38
CA ALA A 11 13.61 4.61 -3.55
C ALA A 11 13.39 5.33 -2.22
N HIS A 12 13.48 6.67 -2.25
CA HIS A 12 13.34 7.52 -1.09
C HIS A 12 12.00 8.26 -1.11
N GLU A 13 11.43 8.54 0.06
CA GLU A 13 10.18 9.29 0.26
C GLU A 13 8.99 8.77 -0.57
N THR A 14 8.81 7.46 -0.57
CA THR A 14 7.66 6.85 -1.26
C THR A 14 6.39 6.95 -0.43
N GLY A 15 5.21 6.85 -1.08
CA GLY A 15 3.92 6.75 -0.41
C GLY A 15 3.25 8.06 -0.04
N GLN A 16 3.61 9.18 -0.66
CA GLN A 16 2.99 10.49 -0.42
C GLN A 16 1.62 10.61 -1.12
N ARG A 17 0.65 9.79 -0.69
CA ARG A 17 -0.71 9.79 -1.22
C ARG A 17 -1.69 10.22 -0.14
N CYS A 18 -2.21 11.45 -0.27
CA CYS A 18 -3.14 12.00 0.70
C CYS A 18 -4.52 11.34 0.60
N MET A 19 -5.10 11.08 1.76
CA MET A 19 -6.50 10.69 1.91
C MET A 19 -7.32 11.86 2.48
N TYR A 20 -8.64 11.73 2.47
CA TYR A 20 -9.53 12.68 3.14
C TYR A 20 -9.36 12.57 4.67
N PRO A 21 -9.36 13.69 5.41
CA PRO A 21 -9.15 13.67 6.86
C PRO A 21 -10.27 12.95 7.61
N ASN A 22 -9.91 12.22 8.66
CA ASN A 22 -10.84 11.64 9.62
C ASN A 22 -11.13 12.64 10.72
N PHE A 23 -12.30 13.27 10.73
CA PHE A 23 -12.66 14.30 11.71
C PHE A 23 -12.78 13.79 13.15
N GLU A 24 -12.85 12.47 13.36
CA GLU A 24 -12.81 11.88 14.70
C GLU A 24 -11.46 12.10 15.40
N GLU A 25 -10.39 12.39 14.63
CA GLU A 25 -9.08 12.67 15.18
C GLU A 25 -8.99 14.04 15.89
N ILE A 26 -9.90 14.98 15.60
CA ILE A 26 -9.95 16.31 16.23
C ILE A 26 -9.94 16.20 17.75
N LYS A 27 -10.69 15.26 18.32
CA LYS A 27 -10.81 15.06 19.76
C LYS A 27 -9.53 14.59 20.45
N LYS A 28 -8.54 14.12 19.68
CA LYS A 28 -7.23 13.69 20.21
C LYS A 28 -6.29 14.86 20.48
N TYR A 29 -6.57 16.01 19.88
CA TYR A 29 -5.77 17.21 20.06
C TYR A 29 -6.17 17.93 21.36
N THR A 30 -5.65 17.47 22.50
CA THR A 30 -6.00 17.96 23.82
C THR A 30 -4.93 18.89 24.44
N GLY A 31 -3.85 19.14 23.69
CA GLY A 31 -2.74 20.00 24.12
C GLY A 31 -2.82 21.42 23.55
N VAL A 32 -1.66 22.06 23.41
CA VAL A 32 -1.53 23.42 22.87
C VAL A 32 -1.65 23.49 21.35
N VAL A 33 -1.52 22.35 20.65
CA VAL A 33 -1.69 22.26 19.22
C VAL A 33 -3.14 21.93 18.90
N GLU A 34 -3.78 22.81 18.14
CA GLU A 34 -5.16 22.63 17.69
C GLU A 34 -5.22 21.87 16.37
N ALA A 35 -6.30 21.13 16.15
CA ALA A 35 -6.57 20.41 14.91
C ALA A 35 -7.09 21.33 13.78
N ARG A 36 -6.52 22.53 13.63
CA ARG A 36 -7.05 23.58 12.75
C ARG A 36 -7.19 23.16 11.30
N ASN A 37 -6.27 22.35 10.79
CA ASN A 37 -6.36 21.77 9.44
C ASN A 37 -7.65 20.91 9.28
N PHE A 38 -7.93 20.01 10.22
CA PHE A 38 -9.16 19.20 10.20
C PHE A 38 -10.43 20.06 10.31
N GLU A 39 -10.41 21.07 11.17
CA GLU A 39 -11.55 21.98 11.36
C GLU A 39 -11.88 22.73 10.07
N VAL A 40 -10.85 23.25 9.36
CA VAL A 40 -11.04 23.93 8.08
C VAL A 40 -11.65 22.99 7.03
N PHE A 41 -11.22 21.76 6.93
CA PHE A 41 -11.82 20.76 6.03
C PHE A 41 -13.28 20.48 6.43
N ARG A 42 -13.55 20.31 7.71
CA ARG A 42 -14.91 20.07 8.25
C ARG A 42 -15.85 21.24 7.97
N GLU A 43 -15.40 22.47 8.23
CA GLU A 43 -16.16 23.68 7.95
C GLU A 43 -16.52 23.82 6.45
N ARG A 44 -15.53 23.56 5.57
CA ARG A 44 -15.75 23.61 4.11
C ARG A 44 -16.72 22.54 3.65
N LEU A 45 -16.61 21.34 4.18
CA LEU A 45 -17.51 20.24 3.85
C LEU A 45 -18.95 20.54 4.32
N ALA A 46 -19.10 21.09 5.53
CA ALA A 46 -20.39 21.52 6.08
C ALA A 46 -21.01 22.63 5.23
N LYS A 47 -20.23 23.63 4.81
CA LYS A 47 -20.69 24.72 3.93
C LYS A 47 -21.23 24.19 2.59
N ASN A 48 -20.68 23.09 2.09
CA ASN A 48 -21.15 22.44 0.88
C ASN A 48 -22.30 21.45 1.11
N GLY A 49 -22.85 21.35 2.32
CA GLY A 49 -23.94 20.43 2.66
C GLY A 49 -23.57 18.94 2.70
N MET A 50 -22.27 18.62 2.69
CA MET A 50 -21.78 17.25 2.50
C MET A 50 -21.18 16.63 3.78
N LEU A 51 -21.34 17.27 4.94
CA LEU A 51 -20.71 16.80 6.19
C LEU A 51 -21.13 15.37 6.56
N HIS A 52 -22.33 14.95 6.22
CA HIS A 52 -22.83 13.59 6.45
C HIS A 52 -22.07 12.51 5.68
N GLN A 53 -21.33 12.87 4.63
CA GLN A 53 -20.51 11.96 3.81
C GLN A 53 -19.03 11.93 4.23
N ALA A 54 -18.64 12.64 5.28
CA ALA A 54 -17.24 12.78 5.69
C ALA A 54 -16.55 11.43 5.89
N ASN A 55 -17.20 10.48 6.56
CA ASN A 55 -16.66 9.16 6.80
C ASN A 55 -16.53 8.34 5.50
N ASP A 56 -17.46 8.50 4.57
CA ASP A 56 -17.40 7.81 3.27
C ASP A 56 -16.20 8.30 2.45
N PHE A 57 -15.96 9.63 2.43
CA PHE A 57 -14.79 10.21 1.78
C PHE A 57 -13.49 9.71 2.43
N PHE A 58 -13.42 9.70 3.76
CA PHE A 58 -12.26 9.17 4.48
C PHE A 58 -12.01 7.70 4.12
N ARG A 59 -13.02 6.84 4.22
CA ARG A 59 -12.88 5.41 3.95
C ARG A 59 -12.56 5.10 2.50
N ALA A 60 -13.23 5.75 1.56
CA ALA A 60 -12.99 5.53 0.13
C ALA A 60 -11.59 5.96 -0.29
N THR A 61 -11.17 7.18 0.11
CA THR A 61 -9.83 7.67 -0.22
C THR A 61 -8.75 6.93 0.55
N GLY A 62 -8.99 6.54 1.79
CA GLY A 62 -8.09 5.73 2.59
C GLY A 62 -7.87 4.34 2.00
N ALA A 63 -8.93 3.65 1.59
CA ALA A 63 -8.82 2.35 0.90
C ALA A 63 -8.03 2.49 -0.41
N HIS A 64 -8.28 3.55 -1.17
CA HIS A 64 -7.52 3.84 -2.38
C HIS A 64 -6.03 4.10 -2.09
N THR A 65 -5.72 4.85 -1.03
CA THR A 65 -4.34 5.10 -0.59
C THR A 65 -3.62 3.80 -0.23
N VAL A 66 -4.27 2.88 0.47
CA VAL A 66 -3.71 1.55 0.79
C VAL A 66 -3.36 0.76 -0.48
N LEU A 67 -4.25 0.78 -1.48
CA LEU A 67 -3.98 0.14 -2.78
C LEU A 67 -2.79 0.80 -3.51
N GLN A 68 -2.68 2.12 -3.44
CA GLN A 68 -1.55 2.86 -4.02
C GLN A 68 -0.23 2.55 -3.32
N TYR A 69 -0.21 2.41 -1.98
CA TYR A 69 0.97 1.94 -1.25
C TYR A 69 1.42 0.57 -1.74
N LYS A 70 0.49 -0.38 -1.83
CA LYS A 70 0.79 -1.73 -2.35
C LYS A 70 1.37 -1.67 -3.77
N GLU A 71 0.74 -0.92 -4.67
CA GLU A 71 1.20 -0.81 -6.07
C GLU A 71 2.59 -0.18 -6.18
N VAL A 72 2.86 0.89 -5.42
CA VAL A 72 4.17 1.57 -5.41
C VAL A 72 5.24 0.63 -4.86
N ASN A 73 5.01 0.01 -3.71
CA ASN A 73 5.96 -0.93 -3.11
C ASN A 73 6.28 -2.08 -4.05
N GLU A 74 5.27 -2.75 -4.60
CA GLU A 74 5.47 -3.85 -5.53
C GLU A 74 6.14 -3.41 -6.84
N SER A 75 5.83 -2.20 -7.34
CA SER A 75 6.48 -1.65 -8.53
C SER A 75 7.98 -1.45 -8.32
N LEU A 76 8.36 -0.93 -7.15
CA LEU A 76 9.76 -0.76 -6.78
C LEU A 76 10.46 -2.11 -6.65
N LEU A 77 9.84 -3.08 -5.98
CA LEU A 77 10.41 -4.43 -5.83
C LEU A 77 10.50 -5.18 -7.17
N ARG A 78 9.69 -4.86 -8.18
CA ARG A 78 9.79 -5.39 -9.55
C ARG A 78 10.84 -4.68 -10.41
N THR A 79 11.43 -3.59 -9.92
CA THR A 79 12.44 -2.82 -10.66
C THR A 79 13.80 -3.50 -10.53
N ARG A 80 14.49 -3.67 -11.65
CA ARG A 80 15.84 -4.20 -11.67
C ARG A 80 16.76 -3.33 -10.80
N ASN A 81 17.68 -3.96 -10.09
CA ASN A 81 18.63 -3.32 -9.16
C ASN A 81 17.95 -2.55 -8.01
N SER A 82 16.68 -2.84 -7.70
CA SER A 82 16.04 -2.28 -6.53
C SER A 82 16.67 -2.88 -5.26
N GLY A 83 17.29 -2.03 -4.45
CA GLY A 83 17.75 -2.38 -3.10
C GLY A 83 16.66 -2.22 -2.03
N GLY A 84 15.49 -1.74 -2.41
CA GLY A 84 14.36 -1.51 -1.51
C GLY A 84 13.74 -0.13 -1.64
N PHE A 85 12.96 0.24 -0.64
CA PHE A 85 12.31 1.54 -0.57
C PHE A 85 12.23 2.05 0.86
N GLN A 86 12.06 3.36 1.00
CA GLN A 86 11.83 4.05 2.25
C GLN A 86 10.53 4.85 2.13
N LEU A 87 9.58 4.59 3.00
CA LEU A 87 8.35 5.37 3.08
C LEU A 87 8.65 6.75 3.68
N LEU A 88 8.01 7.81 3.17
CA LEU A 88 8.13 9.14 3.75
C LEU A 88 7.64 9.13 5.20
N GLY A 89 6.47 8.57 5.43
CA GLY A 89 5.88 8.45 6.75
C GLY A 89 4.85 7.33 6.83
N LEU A 90 4.92 6.55 7.90
CA LEU A 90 3.88 5.58 8.24
C LEU A 90 2.69 6.29 8.90
N ALA A 91 2.94 7.41 9.61
CA ALA A 91 1.96 8.26 10.24
C ALA A 91 1.78 9.58 9.47
N ASP A 92 0.67 10.26 9.71
CA ASP A 92 0.44 11.61 9.20
C ASP A 92 1.50 12.58 9.70
N PHE A 93 1.82 13.56 8.89
CA PHE A 93 2.78 14.60 9.23
C PHE A 93 2.05 15.90 9.62
N PRO A 94 1.92 16.21 10.92
CA PRO A 94 1.18 17.39 11.38
C PRO A 94 1.85 18.71 11.03
N GLY A 95 3.13 18.70 10.64
CA GLY A 95 3.85 19.89 10.17
C GLY A 95 3.37 20.43 8.81
N GLN A 96 2.61 19.64 8.05
CA GLN A 96 1.95 20.06 6.81
C GLN A 96 0.46 19.80 6.93
N GLY A 97 -0.35 20.85 6.93
CA GLY A 97 -1.78 20.78 7.22
C GLY A 97 -2.64 19.88 6.34
N SER A 98 -2.14 19.45 5.18
CA SER A 98 -2.83 18.53 4.25
C SER A 98 -2.08 17.20 4.06
N ALA A 99 -1.04 16.92 4.82
CA ALA A 99 -0.24 15.70 4.69
C ALA A 99 -0.86 14.49 5.41
N PHE A 100 -2.12 14.17 5.06
CA PHE A 100 -2.84 12.97 5.53
C PHE A 100 -2.40 11.74 4.74
N VAL A 101 -1.12 11.44 4.76
CA VAL A 101 -0.50 10.38 3.94
C VAL A 101 -0.32 9.07 4.69
N GLY A 102 -0.36 9.10 6.03
CA GLY A 102 -0.12 7.95 6.87
C GLY A 102 -1.27 6.95 6.87
N ILE A 103 -0.95 5.67 7.04
CA ILE A 103 -1.91 4.63 7.44
C ILE A 103 -2.17 4.65 8.95
N LEU A 104 -1.30 5.31 9.69
CA LEU A 104 -1.46 5.72 11.07
C LEU A 104 -1.78 7.23 11.11
N ASP A 105 -2.46 7.66 12.15
CA ASP A 105 -2.69 9.08 12.39
C ASP A 105 -1.44 9.78 12.99
N ALA A 106 -1.53 11.07 13.26
CA ALA A 106 -0.45 11.84 13.84
C ALA A 106 -0.04 11.40 15.27
N PHE A 107 -0.84 10.59 15.92
CA PHE A 107 -0.60 9.99 17.25
C PHE A 107 -0.09 8.56 17.18
N TRP A 108 0.24 8.07 15.98
CA TRP A 108 0.69 6.70 15.73
C TRP A 108 -0.37 5.63 15.99
N GLU A 109 -1.63 6.01 15.98
CA GLU A 109 -2.74 5.08 16.11
C GLU A 109 -3.26 4.66 14.72
N SER A 110 -3.75 3.43 14.63
CA SER A 110 -4.29 2.90 13.37
C SER A 110 -5.55 3.65 12.95
N LYS A 111 -5.61 4.07 11.70
CA LYS A 111 -6.83 4.63 11.09
C LYS A 111 -7.86 3.55 10.72
N GLY A 112 -7.59 2.26 10.98
CA GLY A 112 -8.49 1.16 10.67
C GLY A 112 -8.68 0.89 9.17
N LEU A 113 -7.75 1.30 8.33
CA LEU A 113 -7.83 1.18 6.87
C LEU A 113 -7.20 -0.12 6.35
N VAL A 114 -6.21 -0.65 7.05
CA VAL A 114 -5.47 -1.85 6.69
C VAL A 114 -4.94 -2.53 7.94
N THR A 115 -4.91 -3.87 7.95
CA THR A 115 -4.26 -4.62 9.03
C THR A 115 -2.75 -4.73 8.79
N PRO A 116 -1.94 -4.92 9.85
CA PRO A 116 -0.50 -5.15 9.71
C PRO A 116 -0.17 -6.32 8.76
N GLU A 117 -0.91 -7.41 8.83
CA GLU A 117 -0.73 -8.59 7.98
C GLU A 117 -0.93 -8.24 6.51
N LYS A 118 -2.00 -7.49 6.22
CA LYS A 118 -2.32 -7.07 4.85
C LYS A 118 -1.28 -6.08 4.29
N PHE A 119 -0.80 -5.15 5.11
CA PHE A 119 0.26 -4.22 4.70
C PHE A 119 1.58 -4.95 4.42
N ARG A 120 1.89 -5.98 5.22
CA ARG A 120 3.10 -6.81 5.04
C ARG A 120 3.10 -7.63 3.74
N GLU A 121 1.99 -7.82 3.06
CA GLU A 121 1.96 -8.49 1.75
C GLU A 121 2.86 -7.78 0.71
N SER A 122 3.07 -6.47 0.84
CA SER A 122 3.94 -5.67 -0.05
C SER A 122 5.13 -5.03 0.66
N CYS A 123 5.27 -5.23 1.97
CA CYS A 123 6.30 -4.60 2.80
C CYS A 123 6.87 -5.62 3.80
N ALA A 124 7.54 -6.65 3.29
CA ALA A 124 8.13 -7.72 4.07
C ALA A 124 9.47 -8.16 3.46
N PRO A 125 10.34 -8.87 4.21
CA PRO A 125 11.59 -9.39 3.67
C PRO A 125 11.42 -10.36 2.49
N THR A 126 10.25 -10.98 2.37
CA THR A 126 9.89 -11.83 1.21
C THR A 126 8.53 -11.40 0.69
N VAL A 127 8.47 -10.98 -0.57
CA VAL A 127 7.25 -10.53 -1.22
C VAL A 127 7.01 -11.33 -2.50
N LEU A 128 5.76 -11.79 -2.67
CA LEU A 128 5.31 -12.42 -3.90
C LEU A 128 4.78 -11.35 -4.86
N LEU A 129 5.31 -11.34 -6.06
CA LEU A 129 4.99 -10.32 -7.06
C LEU A 129 4.33 -10.97 -8.28
N ALA A 130 3.31 -10.31 -8.81
CA ALA A 130 2.69 -10.69 -10.08
C ALA A 130 2.97 -9.62 -11.13
N ARG A 131 3.62 -10.01 -12.22
CA ARG A 131 3.82 -9.15 -13.39
C ARG A 131 2.73 -9.42 -14.39
N LEU A 132 1.82 -8.46 -14.54
CA LEU A 132 0.68 -8.50 -15.44
C LEU A 132 0.93 -7.53 -16.62
N PRO A 133 0.53 -7.88 -17.85
CA PRO A 133 0.65 -6.97 -19.01
C PRO A 133 -0.33 -5.79 -18.91
N LYS A 134 -1.44 -5.96 -18.21
CA LYS A 134 -2.46 -4.93 -17.95
C LYS A 134 -3.26 -5.30 -16.70
N ARG A 135 -4.02 -4.34 -16.17
CA ARG A 135 -4.86 -4.52 -14.97
C ARG A 135 -6.33 -4.79 -15.30
N THR A 136 -6.78 -4.40 -16.48
CA THR A 136 -8.17 -4.57 -16.89
C THR A 136 -8.25 -5.55 -18.06
N PHE A 137 -9.13 -6.54 -17.95
CA PHE A 137 -9.37 -7.57 -18.94
C PHE A 137 -10.83 -7.55 -19.35
N ARG A 138 -11.09 -7.81 -20.63
CA ARG A 138 -12.45 -8.02 -21.13
C ARG A 138 -12.84 -9.49 -20.95
N ASN A 139 -14.14 -9.74 -20.92
CA ASN A 139 -14.62 -11.13 -20.90
C ASN A 139 -14.08 -11.91 -22.12
N GLY A 140 -13.63 -13.14 -21.89
CA GLY A 140 -12.99 -13.98 -22.89
C GLY A 140 -11.50 -13.74 -23.13
N GLU A 141 -10.91 -12.68 -22.56
CA GLU A 141 -9.46 -12.47 -22.67
C GLU A 141 -8.69 -13.42 -21.76
N LYS A 142 -7.54 -13.88 -22.25
CA LYS A 142 -6.65 -14.78 -21.51
C LYS A 142 -5.81 -13.99 -20.49
N LEU A 143 -5.98 -14.28 -19.20
CA LEU A 143 -5.10 -13.77 -18.14
C LEU A 143 -3.75 -14.51 -18.18
N LYS A 144 -2.65 -13.77 -18.33
CA LYS A 144 -1.28 -14.27 -18.20
C LYS A 144 -0.59 -13.48 -17.10
N ALA A 145 0.00 -14.17 -16.14
CA ALA A 145 0.78 -13.57 -15.08
C ALA A 145 2.15 -14.25 -14.98
N LYS A 146 3.22 -13.48 -14.84
CA LYS A 146 4.53 -13.99 -14.45
C LYS A 146 4.68 -13.77 -12.95
N MET A 147 4.89 -14.86 -12.20
CA MET A 147 5.12 -14.78 -10.76
C MET A 147 6.62 -14.58 -10.50
N GLU A 148 6.93 -13.63 -9.64
CA GLU A 148 8.28 -13.32 -9.19
C GLU A 148 8.32 -13.35 -7.66
N ILE A 149 9.48 -13.62 -7.08
CA ILE A 149 9.70 -13.61 -5.63
C ILE A 149 10.85 -12.66 -5.36
N TYR A 150 10.56 -11.61 -4.60
CA TYR A 150 11.57 -10.72 -4.06
C TYR A 150 11.92 -11.19 -2.65
N HIS A 151 13.22 -11.47 -2.40
CA HIS A 151 13.65 -12.04 -1.14
C HIS A 151 14.93 -11.38 -0.61
N PHE A 152 14.76 -10.67 0.50
CA PHE A 152 15.83 -10.02 1.28
C PHE A 152 15.83 -10.50 2.74
N GLY A 153 15.33 -11.70 2.99
CA GLY A 153 15.45 -12.36 4.28
C GLY A 153 16.88 -12.77 4.59
N LYS A 154 17.15 -13.09 5.86
CA LYS A 154 18.47 -13.46 6.35
C LYS A 154 18.99 -14.77 5.72
N ASP A 155 18.12 -15.74 5.56
CA ASP A 155 18.49 -17.10 5.16
C ASP A 155 17.86 -17.44 3.81
N ALA A 156 18.54 -18.28 3.03
CA ALA A 156 18.00 -18.78 1.77
C ALA A 156 16.66 -19.51 1.97
N LEU A 157 15.72 -19.29 1.07
CA LEU A 157 14.50 -20.07 0.99
C LEU A 157 14.78 -21.36 0.22
N ASN A 158 14.67 -22.50 0.90
CA ASN A 158 14.68 -23.78 0.23
C ASN A 158 13.51 -23.89 -0.75
N SER A 159 13.58 -24.82 -1.71
CA SER A 159 12.48 -25.09 -2.64
C SER A 159 11.13 -25.13 -1.92
N ARG A 160 10.17 -24.34 -2.39
CA ARG A 160 8.82 -24.19 -1.82
C ARG A 160 7.78 -24.48 -2.88
N LYS A 161 6.60 -24.81 -2.41
CA LYS A 161 5.39 -24.89 -3.22
C LYS A 161 4.66 -23.54 -3.09
N LEU A 162 4.55 -22.80 -4.20
CA LEU A 162 3.76 -21.59 -4.30
C LEU A 162 2.34 -21.97 -4.73
N ASN A 163 1.37 -21.78 -3.87
CA ASN A 163 -0.04 -21.98 -4.21
C ASN A 163 -0.63 -20.66 -4.69
N TRP A 164 -1.51 -20.73 -5.68
CA TRP A 164 -2.23 -19.58 -6.18
C TRP A 164 -3.70 -19.89 -6.35
N THR A 165 -4.54 -18.90 -6.20
CA THR A 165 -5.98 -18.98 -6.34
C THR A 165 -6.48 -17.76 -7.09
N LEU A 166 -7.37 -17.94 -8.04
CA LEU A 166 -8.14 -16.87 -8.69
C LEU A 166 -9.53 -16.88 -8.09
N THR A 167 -9.87 -15.81 -7.39
CA THR A 167 -11.11 -15.69 -6.63
C THR A 167 -11.90 -14.48 -7.14
N GLY A 168 -13.20 -14.61 -7.27
CA GLY A 168 -14.11 -13.50 -7.52
C GLY A 168 -14.28 -12.61 -6.28
N GLU A 169 -14.92 -11.46 -6.47
CA GLU A 169 -15.24 -10.52 -5.38
C GLU A 169 -16.20 -11.14 -4.35
N ASP A 170 -17.06 -12.03 -4.79
CA ASP A 170 -17.99 -12.82 -3.97
C ASP A 170 -17.33 -13.99 -3.21
N GLY A 171 -16.00 -14.15 -3.34
CA GLY A 171 -15.25 -15.24 -2.74
C GLY A 171 -15.25 -16.54 -3.57
N THR A 172 -15.94 -16.60 -4.71
CA THR A 172 -15.97 -17.77 -5.58
C THR A 172 -14.58 -18.05 -6.15
N VAL A 173 -14.08 -19.28 -5.95
CA VAL A 173 -12.81 -19.73 -6.50
C VAL A 173 -13.00 -20.20 -7.94
N TYR A 174 -12.50 -19.44 -8.90
CA TYR A 174 -12.57 -19.81 -10.33
C TYR A 174 -11.46 -20.78 -10.74
N HIS A 175 -10.25 -20.55 -10.27
CA HIS A 175 -9.10 -21.39 -10.55
C HIS A 175 -8.13 -21.44 -9.39
N LYS A 176 -7.42 -22.54 -9.27
CA LYS A 176 -6.33 -22.70 -8.30
C LYS A 176 -5.24 -23.58 -8.88
N GLY A 177 -4.04 -23.43 -8.38
CA GLY A 177 -2.92 -24.26 -8.79
C GLY A 177 -1.71 -24.07 -7.92
N SER A 178 -0.62 -24.71 -8.30
CA SER A 178 0.63 -24.57 -7.58
C SER A 178 1.82 -24.63 -8.52
N LEU A 179 2.87 -23.91 -8.12
CA LEU A 179 4.18 -23.89 -8.77
C LEU A 179 5.24 -24.33 -7.76
N LYS A 180 6.25 -25.04 -8.21
CA LYS A 180 7.41 -25.37 -7.39
C LYS A 180 8.52 -24.38 -7.68
N THR A 181 9.06 -23.75 -6.64
CA THR A 181 10.21 -22.85 -6.77
C THR A 181 11.50 -23.64 -6.66
N LYS A 182 12.57 -23.09 -7.21
CA LYS A 182 13.95 -23.49 -6.85
C LYS A 182 14.31 -22.90 -5.48
N SER A 183 15.48 -23.22 -4.94
CA SER A 183 16.05 -22.48 -3.83
C SER A 183 16.32 -21.02 -4.26
N ILE A 184 15.99 -20.08 -3.37
CA ILE A 184 16.12 -18.64 -3.60
C ILE A 184 17.10 -18.11 -2.57
N GLN A 185 18.17 -17.48 -3.05
CA GLN A 185 19.16 -16.85 -2.19
C GLN A 185 18.67 -15.48 -1.73
N PRO A 186 19.16 -14.96 -0.58
CA PRO A 186 18.93 -13.56 -0.20
C PRO A 186 19.43 -12.60 -1.29
N ALA A 187 18.78 -11.43 -1.37
CA ALA A 187 19.06 -10.39 -2.37
C ALA A 187 18.79 -10.82 -3.83
N THR A 188 17.74 -11.63 -4.02
CA THR A 188 17.26 -12.05 -5.35
C THR A 188 15.78 -11.71 -5.56
#